data_415790ede2cf4ab6be002c54997fb1a2
#
_entry.id   415790ede2cf4ab6be002c54997fb1a2
#
_cell.length_a   1.000
_cell.length_b   1.000
_cell.length_c   1.000
_cell.angle_alpha   90.00
_cell.angle_beta   90.00
_cell.angle_gamma   90.00
#
_symmetry.space_group_name_H-M   'P 1'
#
loop_
_entity.id
_entity.type
_entity.pdbx_description
1 polymer ?
#
loop_
_entity_poly.entity_id
_entity_poly.type
_entity_poly.pdbx_seq_one_letter_code
_entity_poly.pdbx_strand_id
1 'polypeptide(L)'
;MVVTVTYSPGPHLDRFLASLSHATERPVTVIMADNGSTDGTPEEAVQRYPHTRLLRTGANLGYGSAVNRAVASCLNSADTSADPAAEYFVVANPDVQWGPRSIDVLLEAAARWPQAGALGPLIRDPDGSVYPSARHQPSLVRGGMHAVVGPLWQNNPWTAAYRQDRLDPSERPVGWLSGSCLLLRRDAFDQIAGFDERYFMYMEDVDLGDRLGRAGWQNVYVPTAEVLHDKGHSTGRDPARNLAAHHVSTYTFLADRYPRRWQAPLRWTIKGALAVRGGLVVQSSRRKQAKGRG
;
A
#
# COMPACT_ATOMS: atom_id res chain seq x y z
N MET A 1 13.00 -4.77 -11.30
CA MET A 1 13.12 -5.08 -9.85
C MET A 1 11.74 -5.12 -9.22
N VAL A 2 11.51 -6.05 -8.28
CA VAL A 2 10.32 -6.10 -7.42
C VAL A 2 10.77 -5.97 -5.96
N VAL A 3 10.14 -5.11 -5.18
CA VAL A 3 10.36 -4.95 -3.74
C VAL A 3 9.15 -5.47 -2.99
N THR A 4 9.38 -6.31 -1.99
CA THR A 4 8.33 -6.75 -1.06
C THR A 4 8.79 -6.60 0.38
N VAL A 5 7.89 -6.20 1.27
CA VAL A 5 8.19 -6.06 2.70
C VAL A 5 7.70 -7.29 3.43
N THR A 6 8.60 -7.99 4.11
CA THR A 6 8.28 -9.21 4.86
C THR A 6 8.24 -8.96 6.37
N TYR A 7 7.27 -9.58 7.03
CA TYR A 7 7.13 -9.64 8.49
C TYR A 7 6.40 -10.93 8.88
N SER A 8 7.14 -12.05 8.90
CA SER A 8 6.63 -13.42 9.06
C SER A 8 5.48 -13.72 8.10
N PRO A 9 5.72 -13.69 6.77
CA PRO A 9 4.66 -13.79 5.75
C PRO A 9 4.08 -15.21 5.62
N GLY A 10 4.73 -16.21 6.19
CA GLY A 10 4.30 -17.61 6.09
C GLY A 10 4.21 -18.08 4.63
N PRO A 11 3.26 -18.98 4.31
CA PRO A 11 3.15 -19.57 2.97
C PRO A 11 2.76 -18.58 1.86
N HIS A 12 2.41 -17.36 2.20
CA HIS A 12 2.06 -16.34 1.20
C HIS A 12 3.28 -15.94 0.37
N LEU A 13 4.46 -15.84 1.01
CA LEU A 13 5.69 -15.48 0.31
C LEU A 13 6.05 -16.47 -0.80
N ASP A 14 5.89 -17.76 -0.55
CA ASP A 14 6.14 -18.79 -1.57
C ASP A 14 5.17 -18.66 -2.76
N ARG A 15 3.87 -18.42 -2.51
CA ARG A 15 2.87 -18.18 -3.55
C ARG A 15 3.17 -16.92 -4.35
N PHE A 16 3.58 -15.85 -3.68
CA PHE A 16 4.02 -14.61 -4.31
C PHE A 16 5.17 -14.86 -5.28
N LEU A 17 6.24 -15.51 -4.83
CA LEU A 17 7.44 -15.78 -5.64
C LEU A 17 7.16 -16.78 -6.77
N ALA A 18 6.41 -17.85 -6.49
CA ALA A 18 6.07 -18.84 -7.50
C ALA A 18 5.21 -18.26 -8.64
N SER A 19 4.26 -17.38 -8.32
CA SER A 19 3.40 -16.76 -9.34
C SER A 19 4.10 -15.68 -10.17
N LEU A 20 5.27 -15.17 -9.76
CA LEU A 20 5.97 -14.08 -10.43
C LEU A 20 6.39 -14.44 -11.87
N SER A 21 6.68 -15.71 -12.14
CA SER A 21 6.99 -16.20 -13.49
C SER A 21 5.84 -16.06 -14.49
N HIS A 22 4.61 -15.91 -14.01
CA HIS A 22 3.44 -15.65 -14.86
C HIS A 22 3.25 -14.17 -15.14
N ALA A 23 3.80 -13.29 -14.29
CA ALA A 23 3.62 -11.84 -14.39
C ALA A 23 4.42 -11.20 -15.52
N THR A 24 5.57 -11.77 -15.87
CA THR A 24 6.47 -11.27 -16.90
C THR A 24 7.47 -12.35 -17.33
N GLU A 25 7.89 -12.32 -18.60
CA GLU A 25 9.02 -13.11 -19.11
C GLU A 25 10.38 -12.41 -18.89
N ARG A 26 10.37 -11.17 -18.43
CA ARG A 26 11.59 -10.39 -18.19
C ARG A 26 12.33 -10.92 -16.95
N PRO A 27 13.66 -10.89 -16.93
CA PRO A 27 14.40 -11.21 -15.71
C PRO A 27 14.04 -10.21 -14.60
N VAL A 28 13.67 -10.75 -13.43
CA VAL A 28 13.26 -9.95 -12.26
C VAL A 28 14.10 -10.32 -11.06
N THR A 29 14.72 -9.32 -10.43
CA THR A 29 15.28 -9.46 -9.10
C THR A 29 14.24 -9.05 -8.06
N VAL A 30 14.03 -9.89 -7.05
CA VAL A 30 13.14 -9.58 -5.92
C VAL A 30 13.97 -9.21 -4.70
N ILE A 31 13.66 -8.07 -4.08
CA ILE A 31 14.26 -7.66 -2.81
C ILE A 31 13.21 -7.77 -1.72
N MET A 32 13.46 -8.66 -0.77
CA MET A 32 12.66 -8.84 0.42
C MET A 32 13.21 -7.93 1.53
N ALA A 33 12.55 -6.80 1.80
CA ALA A 33 12.87 -5.92 2.93
C ALA A 33 12.25 -6.51 4.20
N ASP A 34 13.05 -7.24 4.96
CA ASP A 34 12.57 -7.99 6.11
C ASP A 34 12.56 -7.17 7.39
N ASN A 35 11.38 -6.88 7.88
CA ASN A 35 11.09 -6.14 9.10
C ASN A 35 11.17 -6.98 10.39
N GLY A 36 11.90 -8.10 10.35
CA GLY A 36 12.12 -8.96 11.51
C GLY A 36 11.19 -10.17 11.53
N SER A 37 11.12 -10.91 10.42
CA SER A 37 10.44 -12.21 10.36
C SER A 37 11.07 -13.20 11.33
N THR A 38 10.23 -14.04 11.93
CA THR A 38 10.63 -15.09 12.90
C THR A 38 10.18 -16.49 12.47
N ASP A 39 9.56 -16.59 11.31
CA ASP A 39 9.01 -17.86 10.77
C ASP A 39 9.95 -18.58 9.81
N GLY A 40 11.14 -18.04 9.52
CA GLY A 40 12.14 -18.62 8.63
C GLY A 40 11.82 -18.55 7.14
N THR A 41 10.64 -18.07 6.76
CA THR A 41 10.19 -18.09 5.36
C THR A 41 11.01 -17.19 4.42
N PRO A 42 11.54 -16.00 4.82
CA PRO A 42 12.42 -15.23 3.95
C PRO A 42 13.75 -15.92 3.65
N GLU A 43 14.32 -16.65 4.63
CA GLU A 43 15.56 -17.41 4.47
C GLU A 43 15.38 -18.60 3.54
N GLU A 44 14.29 -19.34 3.69
CA GLU A 44 13.91 -20.44 2.81
C GLU A 44 13.68 -19.94 1.37
N ALA A 45 13.06 -18.77 1.21
CA ALA A 45 12.82 -18.15 -0.09
C ALA A 45 14.12 -17.86 -0.84
N VAL A 46 15.15 -17.33 -0.19
CA VAL A 46 16.48 -17.10 -0.81
C VAL A 46 17.11 -18.40 -1.30
N GLN A 47 16.94 -19.50 -0.56
CA GLN A 47 17.49 -20.80 -0.98
C GLN A 47 16.75 -21.39 -2.18
N ARG A 48 15.43 -21.18 -2.25
CA ARG A 48 14.56 -21.76 -3.28
C ARG A 48 14.50 -20.94 -4.58
N TYR A 49 14.58 -19.62 -4.44
CA TYR A 49 14.42 -18.68 -5.58
C TYR A 49 15.71 -17.88 -5.80
N PRO A 50 16.56 -18.26 -6.77
CA PRO A 50 17.91 -17.69 -6.95
C PRO A 50 17.95 -16.18 -7.24
N HIS A 51 16.83 -15.61 -7.73
CA HIS A 51 16.73 -14.18 -8.03
C HIS A 51 16.16 -13.35 -6.88
N THR A 52 16.12 -13.92 -5.68
CA THR A 52 15.69 -13.21 -4.48
C THR A 52 16.86 -12.78 -3.61
N ARG A 53 16.70 -11.64 -2.98
CA ARG A 53 17.65 -11.09 -2.00
C ARG A 53 16.93 -10.74 -0.72
N LEU A 54 17.53 -11.10 0.40
CA LEU A 54 17.04 -10.75 1.73
C LEU A 54 17.79 -9.53 2.24
N LEU A 55 17.09 -8.43 2.43
CA LEU A 55 17.57 -7.23 3.09
C LEU A 55 16.96 -7.12 4.49
N ARG A 56 17.73 -7.41 5.52
CA ARG A 56 17.28 -7.22 6.89
C ARG A 56 17.29 -5.75 7.26
N THR A 57 16.15 -5.22 7.68
CA THR A 57 16.02 -3.81 8.06
C THR A 57 16.54 -3.52 9.47
N GLY A 58 16.80 -4.58 10.27
CA GLY A 58 17.28 -4.48 11.65
C GLY A 58 16.20 -4.20 12.69
N ALA A 59 15.01 -3.74 12.26
CA ALA A 59 13.84 -3.51 13.10
C ALA A 59 12.58 -3.48 12.24
N ASN A 60 11.40 -3.51 12.85
CA ASN A 60 10.16 -3.26 12.12
C ASN A 60 10.00 -1.74 11.87
N LEU A 61 10.43 -1.29 10.68
CA LEU A 61 10.41 0.12 10.27
C LEU A 61 9.04 0.59 9.75
N GLY A 62 8.08 -0.34 9.57
CA GLY A 62 6.85 -0.10 8.82
C GLY A 62 7.06 -0.33 7.32
N TYR A 63 5.99 -0.10 6.55
CA TYR A 63 5.96 -0.46 5.12
C TYR A 63 6.82 0.50 4.27
N GLY A 64 6.50 1.78 4.29
CA GLY A 64 7.15 2.77 3.42
C GLY A 64 8.65 2.90 3.66
N SER A 65 9.08 2.94 4.93
CA SER A 65 10.49 3.02 5.30
C SER A 65 11.28 1.78 4.86
N ALA A 66 10.67 0.59 4.95
CA ALA A 66 11.30 -0.65 4.48
C ALA A 66 11.46 -0.64 2.95
N VAL A 67 10.47 -0.16 2.20
CA VAL A 67 10.56 0.03 0.74
C VAL A 67 11.67 1.02 0.39
N ASN A 68 11.71 2.20 1.02
CA ASN A 68 12.76 3.19 0.82
C ASN A 68 14.15 2.57 1.00
N ARG A 69 14.33 1.80 2.06
CA ARG A 69 15.60 1.14 2.36
C ARG A 69 15.98 0.09 1.31
N ALA A 70 15.00 -0.68 0.81
CA ALA A 70 15.22 -1.64 -0.27
C ALA A 70 15.64 -0.94 -1.57
N VAL A 71 14.94 0.12 -1.96
CA VAL A 71 15.25 0.91 -3.15
C VAL A 71 16.64 1.54 -3.05
N ALA A 72 16.99 2.13 -1.90
CA ALA A 72 18.31 2.73 -1.66
C ALA A 72 19.44 1.69 -1.67
N SER A 73 19.19 0.46 -1.21
CA SER A 73 20.19 -0.61 -1.22
C SER A 73 20.63 -1.01 -2.62
N CYS A 74 19.79 -0.84 -3.64
CA CYS A 74 20.11 -1.14 -5.03
C CYS A 74 21.08 -0.12 -5.63
N LEU A 75 20.99 1.13 -5.22
CA LEU A 75 21.87 2.20 -5.69
C LEU A 75 23.30 2.05 -5.14
N ASN A 76 23.45 1.43 -3.98
CA ASN A 76 24.73 1.28 -3.27
C ASN A 76 25.38 -0.10 -3.46
N SER A 77 24.74 -1.00 -4.18
CA SER A 77 25.21 -2.36 -4.38
C SER A 77 26.17 -2.42 -5.58
N ALA A 78 27.37 -2.98 -5.39
CA ALA A 78 28.27 -3.35 -6.48
C ALA A 78 27.73 -4.52 -7.34
N ASP A 79 26.61 -5.11 -6.91
CA ASP A 79 25.93 -6.19 -7.59
C ASP A 79 24.89 -5.63 -8.58
N THR A 80 25.23 -5.70 -9.86
CA THR A 80 24.47 -5.19 -11.00
C THR A 80 23.19 -6.02 -11.34
N SER A 81 22.82 -7.02 -10.54
CA SER A 81 21.66 -7.87 -10.82
C SER A 81 20.31 -7.15 -10.64
N ALA A 82 20.26 -6.05 -9.86
CA ALA A 82 19.17 -5.10 -9.90
C ALA A 82 19.70 -3.86 -10.61
N ASP A 83 19.24 -3.60 -11.84
CA ASP A 83 19.66 -2.44 -12.62
C ASP A 83 19.31 -1.15 -11.87
N PRO A 84 20.31 -0.40 -11.36
CA PRO A 84 20.06 0.87 -10.67
C PRO A 84 19.51 1.95 -11.61
N ALA A 85 19.71 1.79 -12.93
CA ALA A 85 19.19 2.68 -13.96
C ALA A 85 17.78 2.26 -14.46
N ALA A 86 17.17 1.21 -13.89
CA ALA A 86 15.83 0.79 -14.29
C ALA A 86 14.83 1.93 -14.08
N GLU A 87 14.15 2.31 -15.15
CA GLU A 87 13.16 3.39 -15.17
C GLU A 87 11.97 3.11 -14.25
N TYR A 88 11.67 1.82 -14.02
CA TYR A 88 10.54 1.38 -13.20
C TYR A 88 10.94 0.28 -12.22
N PHE A 89 10.22 0.25 -11.11
CA PHE A 89 10.25 -0.86 -10.17
C PHE A 89 8.85 -1.14 -9.63
N VAL A 90 8.63 -2.37 -9.17
CA VAL A 90 7.37 -2.78 -8.57
C VAL A 90 7.53 -2.84 -7.05
N VAL A 91 6.52 -2.37 -6.33
CA VAL A 91 6.36 -2.60 -4.89
C VAL A 91 5.10 -3.42 -4.70
N ALA A 92 5.19 -4.54 -4.00
CA ALA A 92 4.02 -5.38 -3.74
C ALA A 92 4.09 -6.06 -2.37
N ASN A 93 2.92 -6.31 -1.78
CA ASN A 93 2.80 -7.06 -0.55
C ASN A 93 3.18 -8.55 -0.78
N PRO A 94 3.72 -9.25 0.23
CA PRO A 94 4.13 -10.65 0.10
C PRO A 94 2.95 -11.64 0.03
N ASP A 95 1.71 -11.17 0.18
CA ASP A 95 0.46 -11.92 0.03
C ASP A 95 -0.30 -11.62 -1.27
N VAL A 96 0.37 -10.97 -2.23
CA VAL A 96 -0.08 -10.81 -3.61
C VAL A 96 0.26 -12.06 -4.41
N GLN A 97 -0.66 -12.52 -5.27
CA GLN A 97 -0.41 -13.50 -6.31
C GLN A 97 -0.58 -12.84 -7.68
N TRP A 98 0.39 -13.02 -8.53
CA TRP A 98 0.47 -12.33 -9.82
C TRP A 98 -0.44 -13.00 -10.85
N GLY A 99 -1.26 -12.20 -11.52
CA GLY A 99 -1.99 -12.64 -12.71
C GLY A 99 -1.09 -12.67 -13.95
N PRO A 100 -1.53 -13.37 -15.01
CA PRO A 100 -0.78 -13.48 -16.25
C PRO A 100 -0.41 -12.13 -16.84
N ARG A 101 0.88 -11.94 -17.17
CA ARG A 101 1.43 -10.74 -17.77
C ARG A 101 1.16 -9.43 -17.00
N SER A 102 0.79 -9.52 -15.72
CA SER A 102 0.36 -8.34 -14.95
C SER A 102 1.42 -7.24 -14.88
N ILE A 103 2.70 -7.59 -14.76
CA ILE A 103 3.81 -6.63 -14.78
C ILE A 103 4.02 -6.07 -16.20
N ASP A 104 3.97 -6.90 -17.25
CA ASP A 104 4.14 -6.44 -18.63
C ASP A 104 3.01 -5.48 -19.02
N VAL A 105 1.77 -5.77 -18.66
CA VAL A 105 0.60 -4.90 -18.91
C VAL A 105 0.77 -3.55 -18.21
N LEU A 106 1.28 -3.52 -16.96
CA LEU A 106 1.60 -2.26 -16.27
C LEU A 106 2.70 -1.48 -16.99
N LEU A 107 3.75 -2.14 -17.49
CA LEU A 107 4.83 -1.50 -18.26
C LEU A 107 4.33 -0.97 -19.60
N GLU A 108 3.48 -1.72 -20.29
CA GLU A 108 2.82 -1.26 -21.53
C GLU A 108 1.93 -0.02 -21.26
N ALA A 109 1.21 -0.01 -20.15
CA ALA A 109 0.45 1.17 -19.73
C ALA A 109 1.36 2.36 -19.40
N ALA A 110 2.50 2.14 -18.75
CA ALA A 110 3.46 3.20 -18.45
C ALA A 110 4.01 3.88 -19.73
N ALA A 111 4.14 3.14 -20.83
CA ALA A 111 4.49 3.72 -22.13
C ALA A 111 3.36 4.58 -22.73
N ARG A 112 2.08 4.23 -22.48
CA ARG A 112 0.93 5.04 -22.89
C ARG A 112 0.72 6.27 -22.02
N TRP A 113 1.18 6.24 -20.79
CA TRP A 113 1.03 7.30 -19.80
C TRP A 113 2.40 7.88 -19.38
N PRO A 114 3.07 8.69 -20.20
CA PRO A 114 4.43 9.18 -19.92
C PRO A 114 4.51 10.04 -18.65
N GLN A 115 3.39 10.60 -18.19
CA GLN A 115 3.30 11.35 -16.94
C GLN A 115 2.88 10.48 -15.73
N ALA A 116 2.73 9.16 -15.90
CA ALA A 116 2.43 8.29 -14.77
C ALA A 116 3.65 8.12 -13.86
N GLY A 117 3.52 8.54 -12.61
CA GLY A 117 4.49 8.28 -11.55
C GLY A 117 4.21 6.98 -10.82
N ALA A 118 2.94 6.56 -10.76
CA ALA A 118 2.50 5.29 -10.21
C ALA A 118 1.39 4.68 -11.06
N LEU A 119 1.48 3.37 -11.29
CA LEU A 119 0.44 2.58 -11.95
C LEU A 119 0.04 1.42 -11.03
N GLY A 120 -1.26 1.13 -10.94
CA GLY A 120 -1.77 0.05 -10.07
C GLY A 120 -2.74 -0.86 -10.81
N PRO A 121 -2.66 -2.18 -10.56
CA PRO A 121 -3.53 -3.17 -11.18
C PRO A 121 -4.93 -3.19 -10.56
N LEU A 122 -5.83 -3.90 -11.20
CA LEU A 122 -7.02 -4.42 -10.56
C LEU A 122 -6.60 -5.46 -9.52
N ILE A 123 -7.08 -5.28 -8.29
CA ILE A 123 -6.83 -6.22 -7.18
C ILE A 123 -8.10 -7.00 -6.93
N ARG A 124 -8.00 -8.34 -6.92
CA ARG A 124 -9.09 -9.22 -6.50
C ARG A 124 -8.86 -9.75 -5.10
N ASP A 125 -9.93 -9.85 -4.36
CA ASP A 125 -9.98 -10.61 -3.11
C ASP A 125 -10.13 -12.12 -3.40
N PRO A 126 -9.81 -13.03 -2.44
CA PRO A 126 -9.88 -14.47 -2.66
C PRO A 126 -11.27 -15.00 -3.04
N ASP A 127 -12.34 -14.27 -2.72
CA ASP A 127 -13.71 -14.58 -3.11
C ASP A 127 -14.05 -14.13 -4.55
N GLY A 128 -13.07 -13.58 -5.29
CA GLY A 128 -13.23 -13.06 -6.64
C GLY A 128 -13.78 -11.64 -6.73
N SER A 129 -14.17 -11.03 -5.62
CA SER A 129 -14.62 -9.64 -5.60
C SER A 129 -13.48 -8.66 -5.92
N VAL A 130 -13.83 -7.52 -6.53
CA VAL A 130 -12.86 -6.48 -6.85
C VAL A 130 -12.65 -5.59 -5.64
N TYR A 131 -11.41 -5.53 -5.17
CA TYR A 131 -11.01 -4.59 -4.14
C TYR A 131 -10.88 -3.18 -4.73
N PRO A 132 -11.50 -2.16 -4.12
CA PRO A 132 -11.40 -0.78 -4.60
C PRO A 132 -10.00 -0.20 -4.35
N SER A 133 -9.02 -0.60 -5.19
CA SER A 133 -7.61 -0.22 -5.10
C SER A 133 -7.30 1.16 -5.67
N ALA A 134 -8.23 1.76 -6.42
CA ALA A 134 -8.09 3.04 -7.10
C ALA A 134 -9.15 4.03 -6.60
N ARG A 135 -8.76 5.11 -5.95
CA ARG A 135 -9.68 6.01 -5.26
C ARG A 135 -9.35 7.48 -5.49
N HIS A 136 -10.33 8.35 -5.21
CA HIS A 136 -10.10 9.80 -5.11
C HIS A 136 -9.26 10.14 -3.87
N GLN A 137 -8.55 11.27 -3.96
CA GLN A 137 -7.89 11.83 -2.77
C GLN A 137 -8.90 12.07 -1.64
N PRO A 138 -8.57 11.65 -0.40
CA PRO A 138 -9.42 11.94 0.75
C PRO A 138 -9.56 13.46 0.94
N SER A 139 -10.78 13.93 1.11
CA SER A 139 -11.06 15.31 1.52
C SER A 139 -11.85 15.30 2.83
N LEU A 140 -11.69 16.35 3.65
CA LEU A 140 -12.44 16.47 4.91
C LEU A 140 -13.95 16.41 4.69
N VAL A 141 -14.44 17.01 3.60
CA VAL A 141 -15.87 17.01 3.29
C VAL A 141 -16.35 15.59 2.97
N ARG A 142 -15.70 14.90 2.03
CA ARG A 142 -16.08 13.54 1.63
C ARG A 142 -15.80 12.52 2.74
N GLY A 143 -14.62 12.60 3.37
CA GLY A 143 -14.24 11.71 4.47
C GLY A 143 -15.05 11.97 5.74
N GLY A 144 -15.31 13.22 6.08
CA GLY A 144 -16.16 13.59 7.21
C GLY A 144 -17.61 13.15 7.00
N MET A 145 -18.19 13.39 5.83
CA MET A 145 -19.53 12.91 5.47
C MET A 145 -19.62 11.39 5.46
N HIS A 146 -18.63 10.70 4.91
CA HIS A 146 -18.56 9.24 4.98
C HIS A 146 -18.48 8.73 6.43
N ALA A 147 -17.68 9.36 7.28
CA ALA A 147 -17.52 8.95 8.68
C ALA A 147 -18.80 9.16 9.51
N VAL A 148 -19.55 10.23 9.23
CA VAL A 148 -20.79 10.57 9.95
C VAL A 148 -22.01 9.84 9.39
N VAL A 149 -22.17 9.82 8.07
CA VAL A 149 -23.36 9.30 7.40
C VAL A 149 -23.20 7.84 6.99
N GLY A 150 -21.99 7.37 6.74
CA GLY A 150 -21.69 6.02 6.28
C GLY A 150 -22.23 4.90 7.19
N PRO A 151 -22.10 5.00 8.52
CA PRO A 151 -22.66 4.01 9.45
C PRO A 151 -24.20 3.92 9.44
N LEU A 152 -24.88 5.05 9.14
CA LEU A 152 -26.34 5.15 9.13
C LEU A 152 -26.92 4.91 7.73
N TRP A 153 -26.15 5.20 6.68
CA TRP A 153 -26.57 5.08 5.28
C TRP A 153 -25.42 4.60 4.41
N GLN A 154 -25.23 3.28 4.33
CA GLN A 154 -24.09 2.64 3.65
C GLN A 154 -24.00 2.93 2.14
N ASN A 155 -25.14 3.16 1.49
CA ASN A 155 -25.23 3.42 0.04
C ASN A 155 -25.36 4.91 -0.30
N ASN A 156 -24.95 5.83 0.60
CA ASN A 156 -25.02 7.25 0.33
C ASN A 156 -24.05 7.68 -0.80
N PRO A 157 -24.37 8.77 -1.54
CA PRO A 157 -23.57 9.21 -2.70
C PRO A 157 -22.13 9.56 -2.33
N TRP A 158 -21.87 10.04 -1.11
CA TRP A 158 -20.50 10.38 -0.66
C TRP A 158 -19.65 9.14 -0.43
N THR A 159 -20.25 8.06 0.11
CA THR A 159 -19.59 6.76 0.25
C THR A 159 -19.30 6.12 -1.11
N ALA A 160 -20.27 6.14 -2.03
CA ALA A 160 -20.09 5.66 -3.40
C ALA A 160 -19.03 6.46 -4.16
N ALA A 161 -19.05 7.79 -4.05
CA ALA A 161 -18.05 8.67 -4.64
C ALA A 161 -16.65 8.50 -4.02
N TYR A 162 -16.57 8.10 -2.75
CA TYR A 162 -15.30 7.82 -2.08
C TYR A 162 -14.71 6.48 -2.51
N ARG A 163 -15.52 5.42 -2.59
CA ARG A 163 -15.08 4.06 -2.89
C ARG A 163 -14.78 3.83 -4.37
N GLN A 164 -15.53 4.48 -5.27
CA GLN A 164 -15.50 4.23 -6.74
C GLN A 164 -15.72 2.76 -7.13
N ASP A 165 -16.29 1.96 -6.24
CA ASP A 165 -16.52 0.52 -6.40
C ASP A 165 -17.60 0.19 -7.44
N ARG A 166 -18.36 1.19 -7.90
CA ARG A 166 -19.44 1.06 -8.89
C ARG A 166 -19.05 1.52 -10.30
N LEU A 167 -17.81 1.99 -10.49
CA LEU A 167 -17.33 2.37 -11.81
C LEU A 167 -16.84 1.13 -12.54
N ASP A 168 -17.21 1.00 -13.81
CA ASP A 168 -16.63 -0.01 -14.68
C ASP A 168 -15.10 0.12 -14.64
N PRO A 169 -14.37 -1.00 -14.50
CA PRO A 169 -12.92 -0.97 -14.45
C PRO A 169 -12.34 -0.53 -15.80
N SER A 170 -12.00 0.75 -15.90
CA SER A 170 -11.36 1.35 -17.07
C SER A 170 -10.04 1.99 -16.70
N GLU A 171 -9.08 1.98 -17.64
CA GLU A 171 -7.77 2.62 -17.49
C GLU A 171 -7.98 4.14 -17.38
N ARG A 172 -7.53 4.74 -16.27
CA ARG A 172 -7.74 6.17 -15.98
C ARG A 172 -6.84 6.72 -14.91
N PRO A 173 -6.60 8.04 -14.89
CA PRO A 173 -6.00 8.72 -13.74
C PRO A 173 -6.92 8.64 -12.51
N VAL A 174 -6.31 8.53 -11.33
CA VAL A 174 -7.00 8.45 -10.03
C VAL A 174 -6.28 9.32 -8.99
N GLY A 175 -6.90 9.51 -7.83
CA GLY A 175 -6.28 10.29 -6.76
C GLY A 175 -5.11 9.55 -6.10
N TRP A 176 -5.30 8.27 -5.82
CA TRP A 176 -4.29 7.39 -5.24
C TRP A 176 -4.61 5.92 -5.53
N LEU A 177 -3.61 5.09 -5.40
CA LEU A 177 -3.64 3.64 -5.62
C LEU A 177 -3.22 2.90 -4.35
N SER A 178 -3.78 1.71 -4.13
CA SER A 178 -3.40 0.87 -2.99
C SER A 178 -1.93 0.45 -3.08
N GLY A 179 -1.20 0.62 -1.97
CA GLY A 179 0.18 0.18 -1.81
C GLY A 179 0.39 -1.33 -1.88
N SER A 180 -0.70 -2.12 -1.97
CA SER A 180 -0.59 -3.58 -2.08
C SER A 180 0.11 -4.05 -3.35
N CYS A 181 0.00 -3.30 -4.45
CA CYS A 181 0.76 -3.55 -5.69
C CYS A 181 0.83 -2.27 -6.53
N LEU A 182 2.04 -1.77 -6.77
CA LEU A 182 2.31 -0.55 -7.55
C LEU A 182 3.50 -0.76 -8.48
N LEU A 183 3.38 -0.35 -9.74
CA LEU A 183 4.53 -0.04 -10.59
C LEU A 183 4.86 1.44 -10.40
N LEU A 184 6.07 1.75 -9.99
CA LEU A 184 6.54 3.10 -9.69
C LEU A 184 7.61 3.52 -10.70
N ARG A 185 7.48 4.74 -11.23
CA ARG A 185 8.54 5.37 -12.04
C ARG A 185 9.63 5.88 -11.09
N ARG A 186 10.88 5.54 -11.39
CA ARG A 186 12.04 5.89 -10.57
C ARG A 186 12.16 7.40 -10.36
N ASP A 187 12.16 8.17 -11.44
CA ASP A 187 12.29 9.64 -11.37
C ASP A 187 11.19 10.28 -10.54
N ALA A 188 9.95 9.77 -10.65
CA ALA A 188 8.82 10.28 -9.89
C ALA A 188 8.97 9.98 -8.39
N PHE A 189 9.42 8.77 -8.06
CA PHE A 189 9.66 8.33 -6.69
C PHE A 189 10.80 9.12 -6.04
N ASP A 190 11.89 9.31 -6.77
CA ASP A 190 13.08 10.04 -6.29
C ASP A 190 12.76 11.53 -6.11
N GLN A 191 11.99 12.14 -7.04
CA GLN A 191 11.57 13.55 -6.95
C GLN A 191 10.79 13.85 -5.67
N ILE A 192 9.99 12.90 -5.18
CA ILE A 192 9.22 13.07 -3.93
C ILE A 192 9.93 12.49 -2.71
N ALA A 193 11.19 12.07 -2.84
CA ALA A 193 12.00 11.43 -1.80
C ALA A 193 11.37 10.13 -1.24
N GLY A 194 10.71 9.35 -2.09
CA GLY A 194 10.13 8.06 -1.72
C GLY A 194 8.88 8.14 -0.83
N PHE A 195 8.63 7.10 -0.06
CA PHE A 195 7.59 7.09 0.97
C PHE A 195 7.97 8.01 2.13
N ASP A 196 6.99 8.68 2.71
CA ASP A 196 7.19 9.46 3.94
C ASP A 196 7.30 8.51 5.15
N GLU A 197 8.47 8.49 5.78
CA GLU A 197 8.81 7.56 6.87
C GLU A 197 8.07 7.84 8.18
N ARG A 198 7.33 8.95 8.27
CA ARG A 198 6.45 9.23 9.41
C ARG A 198 5.24 8.29 9.47
N TYR A 199 4.91 7.62 8.36
CA TYR A 199 3.86 6.61 8.30
C TYR A 199 4.43 5.22 8.58
N PHE A 200 4.15 4.71 9.77
CA PHE A 200 4.52 3.32 10.09
C PHE A 200 3.69 2.31 9.30
N MET A 201 2.37 2.54 9.22
CA MET A 201 1.40 1.69 8.52
C MET A 201 0.14 2.49 8.26
N TYR A 202 -0.51 2.25 7.12
CA TYR A 202 -1.69 2.96 6.61
C TYR A 202 -1.42 4.41 6.22
N MET A 203 -2.10 4.89 5.21
CA MET A 203 -2.00 6.24 4.64
C MET A 203 -0.69 6.55 3.91
N GLU A 204 0.33 5.70 3.98
CA GLU A 204 1.58 5.86 3.23
C GLU A 204 1.36 5.85 1.72
N ASP A 205 0.43 5.03 1.23
CA ASP A 205 0.03 4.95 -0.17
C ASP A 205 -0.83 6.15 -0.60
N VAL A 206 -1.71 6.61 0.28
CA VAL A 206 -2.51 7.82 0.07
C VAL A 206 -1.61 9.06 -0.01
N ASP A 207 -0.64 9.14 0.89
CA ASP A 207 0.35 10.22 0.93
C ASP A 207 1.26 10.19 -0.31
N LEU A 208 1.76 9.01 -0.68
CA LEU A 208 2.54 8.83 -1.91
C LEU A 208 1.79 9.36 -3.12
N GLY A 209 0.53 8.94 -3.31
CA GLY A 209 -0.30 9.38 -4.42
C GLY A 209 -0.57 10.89 -4.41
N ASP A 210 -0.77 11.49 -3.23
CA ASP A 210 -0.97 12.94 -3.08
C ASP A 210 0.31 13.72 -3.44
N ARG A 211 1.49 13.28 -2.95
CA ARG A 211 2.78 13.93 -3.25
C ARG A 211 3.16 13.78 -4.72
N LEU A 212 2.92 12.63 -5.34
CA LEU A 212 3.08 12.44 -6.79
C LEU A 212 2.21 13.44 -7.56
N GLY A 213 0.91 13.54 -7.22
CA GLY A 213 0.02 14.48 -7.87
C GLY A 213 0.45 15.95 -7.74
N ARG A 214 0.94 16.36 -6.55
CA ARG A 214 1.48 17.72 -6.32
C ARG A 214 2.78 17.99 -7.07
N ALA A 215 3.56 16.94 -7.35
CA ALA A 215 4.78 17.02 -8.14
C ALA A 215 4.53 17.01 -9.67
N GLY A 216 3.26 16.92 -10.10
CA GLY A 216 2.85 16.91 -11.50
C GLY A 216 2.73 15.52 -12.13
N TRP A 217 2.93 14.45 -11.36
CA TRP A 217 2.77 13.07 -11.82
C TRP A 217 1.32 12.59 -11.66
N GLN A 218 0.96 11.58 -12.45
CA GLN A 218 -0.34 10.93 -12.39
C GLN A 218 -0.24 9.58 -11.68
N ASN A 219 -1.29 9.23 -10.93
CA ASN A 219 -1.56 7.87 -10.46
C ASN A 219 -2.54 7.26 -11.46
N VAL A 220 -2.20 6.14 -12.10
CA VAL A 220 -3.01 5.55 -13.16
C VAL A 220 -3.48 4.15 -12.76
N TYR A 221 -4.79 3.94 -12.79
CA TYR A 221 -5.40 2.63 -12.59
C TYR A 221 -5.41 1.86 -13.92
N VAL A 222 -4.90 0.62 -13.90
CA VAL A 222 -4.73 -0.24 -15.08
C VAL A 222 -5.45 -1.57 -14.83
N PRO A 223 -6.76 -1.65 -15.02
CA PRO A 223 -7.56 -2.82 -14.65
C PRO A 223 -7.33 -4.04 -15.53
N THR A 224 -6.65 -3.90 -16.67
CA THR A 224 -6.24 -5.04 -17.51
C THR A 224 -5.05 -5.81 -16.95
N ALA A 225 -4.31 -5.22 -16.02
CA ALA A 225 -3.38 -5.92 -15.15
C ALA A 225 -4.15 -6.41 -13.92
N GLU A 226 -4.10 -7.70 -13.61
CA GLU A 226 -4.79 -8.26 -12.45
C GLU A 226 -3.82 -8.92 -11.48
N VAL A 227 -4.12 -8.77 -10.18
CA VAL A 227 -3.46 -9.51 -9.10
C VAL A 227 -4.50 -9.97 -8.08
N LEU A 228 -4.26 -11.11 -7.44
CA LEU A 228 -5.02 -11.57 -6.28
C LEU A 228 -4.31 -11.10 -5.01
N HIS A 229 -5.02 -10.62 -4.00
CA HIS A 229 -4.47 -10.20 -2.72
C HIS A 229 -5.15 -10.93 -1.56
N ASP A 230 -4.44 -11.86 -0.96
CA ASP A 230 -4.93 -12.69 0.15
C ASP A 230 -4.73 -11.96 1.48
N LYS A 231 -5.62 -10.98 1.74
CA LYS A 231 -5.55 -10.10 2.91
C LYS A 231 -5.61 -10.84 4.24
N GLY A 232 -4.89 -10.34 5.23
CA GLY A 232 -5.21 -10.64 6.62
C GLY A 232 -4.13 -11.37 7.42
N HIS A 233 -3.04 -11.80 6.80
CA HIS A 233 -2.02 -12.54 7.54
C HIS A 233 -1.29 -11.66 8.59
N SER A 234 -0.85 -10.47 8.21
CA SER A 234 -0.12 -9.55 9.11
C SER A 234 -1.03 -8.61 9.90
N THR A 235 -2.17 -8.19 9.32
CA THR A 235 -3.09 -7.22 9.94
C THR A 235 -4.03 -7.84 10.97
N GLY A 236 -4.28 -9.15 10.92
CA GLY A 236 -5.13 -9.86 11.88
C GLY A 236 -4.50 -10.12 13.25
N ARG A 237 -3.18 -10.03 13.38
CA ARG A 237 -2.45 -10.39 14.60
C ARG A 237 -2.61 -9.41 15.78
N ASP A 238 -2.74 -8.11 15.53
CA ASP A 238 -2.92 -7.08 16.57
C ASP A 238 -3.87 -5.96 16.10
N PRO A 239 -5.19 -6.17 16.16
CA PRO A 239 -6.18 -5.18 15.72
C PRO A 239 -6.11 -3.84 16.47
N ALA A 240 -5.71 -3.84 17.75
CA ALA A 240 -5.63 -2.64 18.55
C ALA A 240 -4.43 -1.76 18.13
N ARG A 241 -3.27 -2.37 17.91
CA ARG A 241 -2.08 -1.70 17.41
C ARG A 241 -2.30 -1.14 16.00
N ASN A 242 -2.95 -1.92 15.14
CA ASN A 242 -3.27 -1.50 13.78
C ASN A 242 -4.22 -0.32 13.74
N LEU A 243 -5.24 -0.30 14.62
CA LEU A 243 -6.15 0.82 14.75
C LEU A 243 -5.43 2.09 15.26
N ALA A 244 -4.53 1.94 16.23
CA ALA A 244 -3.74 3.05 16.75
C ALA A 244 -2.84 3.64 15.64
N ALA A 245 -2.13 2.79 14.88
CA ALA A 245 -1.33 3.20 13.74
C ALA A 245 -2.17 3.93 12.68
N HIS A 246 -3.36 3.39 12.34
CA HIS A 246 -4.27 4.04 11.39
C HIS A 246 -4.71 5.44 11.86
N HIS A 247 -4.99 5.64 13.16
CA HIS A 247 -5.38 6.96 13.68
C HIS A 247 -4.22 7.97 13.66
N VAL A 248 -3.01 7.52 14.02
CA VAL A 248 -1.80 8.37 13.95
C VAL A 248 -1.55 8.78 12.50
N SER A 249 -1.54 7.84 11.57
CA SER A 249 -1.33 8.09 10.15
C SER A 249 -2.40 9.01 9.55
N THR A 250 -3.68 8.78 9.87
CA THR A 250 -4.78 9.64 9.44
C THR A 250 -4.61 11.07 9.96
N TYR A 251 -4.23 11.23 11.23
CA TYR A 251 -3.97 12.56 11.79
C TYR A 251 -2.78 13.25 11.09
N THR A 252 -1.68 12.54 10.88
CA THR A 252 -0.48 13.06 10.18
C THR A 252 -0.86 13.56 8.79
N PHE A 253 -1.56 12.74 8.00
CA PHE A 253 -2.00 13.12 6.66
C PHE A 253 -2.89 14.38 6.64
N LEU A 254 -3.86 14.46 7.55
CA LEU A 254 -4.75 15.60 7.63
C LEU A 254 -4.04 16.85 8.17
N ALA A 255 -3.14 16.69 9.14
CA ALA A 255 -2.37 17.81 9.69
C ALA A 255 -1.48 18.48 8.62
N ASP A 256 -0.87 17.70 7.75
CA ASP A 256 -0.05 18.21 6.64
C ASP A 256 -0.88 18.96 5.58
N ARG A 257 -2.14 18.59 5.39
CA ARG A 257 -3.06 19.30 4.48
C ARG A 257 -3.58 20.62 5.03
N TYR A 258 -3.58 20.77 6.33
CA TYR A 258 -4.05 21.98 7.02
C TYR A 258 -2.95 22.57 7.92
N PRO A 259 -1.79 22.99 7.35
CA PRO A 259 -0.61 23.37 8.12
C PRO A 259 -0.69 24.77 8.74
N ARG A 260 -1.61 25.63 8.25
CA ARG A 260 -1.67 27.05 8.68
C ARG A 260 -2.04 27.17 10.16
N ARG A 261 -1.45 28.16 10.86
CA ARG A 261 -1.68 28.36 12.31
C ARG A 261 -3.15 28.55 12.68
N TRP A 262 -3.91 29.29 11.87
CA TRP A 262 -5.35 29.51 12.07
C TRP A 262 -6.20 28.22 11.92
N GLN A 263 -5.66 27.17 11.30
CA GLN A 263 -6.29 25.86 11.19
C GLN A 263 -6.02 24.94 12.38
N ALA A 264 -5.30 25.40 13.40
CA ALA A 264 -5.02 24.63 14.60
C ALA A 264 -6.27 24.09 15.32
N PRO A 265 -7.38 24.86 15.47
CA PRO A 265 -8.60 24.33 16.07
C PRO A 265 -9.17 23.13 15.30
N LEU A 266 -9.13 23.16 13.96
CA LEU A 266 -9.53 22.04 13.13
C LEU A 266 -8.69 20.79 13.39
N ARG A 267 -7.36 20.93 13.46
CA ARG A 267 -6.47 19.81 13.77
C ARG A 267 -6.74 19.23 15.16
N TRP A 268 -7.00 20.06 16.16
CA TRP A 268 -7.35 19.60 17.52
C TRP A 268 -8.68 18.85 17.53
N THR A 269 -9.69 19.34 16.80
CA THR A 269 -10.98 18.67 16.67
C THR A 269 -10.82 17.29 16.00
N ILE A 270 -10.04 17.18 14.92
CA ILE A 270 -9.73 15.92 14.25
C ILE A 270 -9.02 14.96 15.22
N LYS A 271 -7.99 15.44 15.94
CA LYS A 271 -7.25 14.64 16.91
C LYS A 271 -8.16 14.10 18.02
N GLY A 272 -9.02 14.96 18.56
CA GLY A 272 -10.02 14.58 19.56
C GLY A 272 -11.02 13.53 19.03
N ALA A 273 -11.56 13.72 17.83
CA ALA A 273 -12.49 12.78 17.21
C ALA A 273 -11.85 11.40 16.98
N LEU A 274 -10.62 11.35 16.51
CA LEU A 274 -9.88 10.09 16.33
C LEU A 274 -9.59 9.40 17.66
N ALA A 275 -9.24 10.15 18.71
CA ALA A 275 -9.02 9.60 20.05
C ALA A 275 -10.30 9.00 20.64
N VAL A 276 -11.44 9.70 20.54
CA VAL A 276 -12.76 9.20 20.97
C VAL A 276 -13.13 7.93 20.22
N ARG A 277 -13.01 7.93 18.89
CA ARG A 277 -13.27 6.73 18.06
C ARG A 277 -12.38 5.55 18.49
N GLY A 278 -11.10 5.78 18.72
CA GLY A 278 -10.17 4.76 19.20
C GLY A 278 -10.60 4.15 20.52
N GLY A 279 -10.98 4.98 21.48
CA GLY A 279 -11.51 4.55 22.79
C GLY A 279 -12.77 3.70 22.67
N LEU A 280 -13.73 4.11 21.84
CA LEU A 280 -14.97 3.38 21.62
C LEU A 280 -14.75 1.99 20.98
N VAL A 281 -13.87 1.90 19.99
CA VAL A 281 -13.56 0.62 19.33
C VAL A 281 -12.86 -0.33 20.29
N VAL A 282 -11.87 0.13 21.05
CA VAL A 282 -11.19 -0.69 22.07
C VAL A 282 -12.17 -1.17 23.12
N GLN A 283 -13.06 -0.31 23.60
CA GLN A 283 -14.08 -0.68 24.57
C GLN A 283 -15.09 -1.72 24.02
N SER A 284 -15.51 -1.56 22.75
CA SER A 284 -16.42 -2.52 22.11
C SER A 284 -15.78 -3.90 21.91
N SER A 285 -14.49 -3.92 21.54
CA SER A 285 -13.71 -5.17 21.39
C SER A 285 -13.57 -5.92 22.72
N ARG A 286 -13.24 -5.20 23.81
CA ARG A 286 -13.19 -5.78 25.16
C ARG A 286 -14.53 -6.36 25.61
N ARG A 287 -15.66 -5.69 25.33
CA ARG A 287 -17.01 -6.19 25.64
C ARG A 287 -17.37 -7.46 24.86
N LYS A 288 -16.96 -7.55 23.57
CA LYS A 288 -17.16 -8.76 22.75
C LYS A 288 -16.35 -9.96 23.29
N GLN A 289 -15.09 -9.73 23.66
CA GLN A 289 -14.23 -10.78 24.26
C GLN A 289 -14.77 -11.26 25.63
N ALA A 290 -15.31 -10.37 26.45
CA ALA A 290 -15.91 -10.73 27.72
C ALA A 290 -17.20 -11.57 27.55
N LYS A 291 -18.03 -11.28 26.51
CA LYS A 291 -19.25 -12.03 26.18
C LYS A 291 -18.99 -13.40 25.52
N GLY A 292 -17.84 -13.61 24.88
CA GLY A 292 -17.48 -14.89 24.24
C GLY A 292 -16.77 -15.87 25.17
N ARG A 293 -16.51 -15.47 26.43
CA ARG A 293 -15.89 -16.32 27.48
C ARG A 293 -16.87 -16.78 28.55
N GLY A 294 -18.12 -16.41 28.48
CA GLY A 294 -19.22 -16.91 29.31
C GLY A 294 -20.20 -17.72 28.47
#